data_9aa1e6755b694ec71c88c3b9d09422c0
#
_entry.id   9aa1e6755b694ec71c88c3b9d09422c0
#
_cell.length_a   1.000
_cell.length_b   1.000
_cell.length_c   1.000
_cell.angle_alpha   90.00
_cell.angle_beta   90.00
_cell.angle_gamma   90.00
#
_symmetry.space_group_name_H-M   'P 1'
#
loop_
_entity.id
_entity.type
_entity.pdbx_description
1 polymer ?
#
loop_
_entity_poly.entity_id
_entity_poly.type
_entity_poly.pdbx_seq_one_letter_code
_entity_poly.pdbx_strand_id
1 'polypeptide(L)'
;MDEGTFHSLLTGNLSRLLDPRTLEKGAEYVRRGHVLGTHYEPDGEGGTLVGMVKGGAIDPYVAAVHLLRDRARVRLDSHCTCPLQSGCKHVAATALALLRGVPAGAADEHPVPSGQLGPWK
;
A
#
# COMPACT_ATOMS: atom_id res chain seq x y z
N MET A 1 6.48 -7.08 12.90
CA MET A 1 5.42 -7.89 12.28
C MET A 1 5.93 -8.43 10.95
N ASP A 2 5.84 -9.73 10.75
CA ASP A 2 6.24 -10.32 9.47
C ASP A 2 5.19 -10.07 8.39
N GLU A 3 5.57 -10.28 7.14
CA GLU A 3 4.67 -10.01 6.01
C GLU A 3 3.42 -10.87 6.05
N GLY A 4 3.52 -12.13 6.45
CA GLY A 4 2.36 -13.02 6.56
C GLY A 4 1.34 -12.52 7.57
N THR A 5 1.80 -12.06 8.73
CA THR A 5 0.94 -11.48 9.75
C THR A 5 0.30 -10.19 9.25
N PHE A 6 1.10 -9.34 8.59
CA PHE A 6 0.60 -8.10 7.99
C PHE A 6 -0.52 -8.41 6.99
N HIS A 7 -0.28 -9.36 6.11
CA HIS A 7 -1.27 -9.79 5.12
C HIS A 7 -2.57 -10.26 5.78
N SER A 8 -2.47 -11.09 6.81
CA SER A 8 -3.64 -11.61 7.52
C SER A 8 -4.42 -10.50 8.21
N LEU A 9 -3.74 -9.59 8.88
CA LEU A 9 -4.39 -8.47 9.57
C LEU A 9 -5.04 -7.51 8.56
N LEU A 10 -4.38 -7.26 7.45
CA LEU A 10 -4.93 -6.41 6.41
C LEU A 10 -6.18 -7.03 5.81
N THR A 11 -6.14 -8.32 5.49
CA THR A 11 -7.29 -9.05 4.95
C THR A 11 -8.51 -8.95 5.86
N GLY A 12 -8.31 -9.14 7.16
CA GLY A 12 -9.39 -9.15 8.13
C GLY A 12 -9.97 -7.77 8.47
N ASN A 13 -9.24 -6.69 8.14
CA ASN A 13 -9.61 -5.36 8.61
C ASN A 13 -9.77 -4.32 7.50
N LEU A 14 -9.45 -4.66 6.26
CA LEU A 14 -9.37 -3.67 5.19
C LEU A 14 -10.69 -2.95 4.96
N SER A 15 -11.80 -3.68 4.94
CA SER A 15 -13.13 -3.09 4.70
C SER A 15 -13.57 -2.17 5.84
N ARG A 16 -13.02 -2.37 7.03
CA ARG A 16 -13.31 -1.52 8.20
C ARG A 16 -12.41 -0.28 8.22
N LEU A 17 -11.19 -0.42 7.70
CA LEU A 17 -10.17 0.63 7.78
C LEU A 17 -10.22 1.60 6.60
N LEU A 18 -10.73 1.18 5.46
CA LEU A 18 -10.84 2.00 4.27
C LEU A 18 -12.27 2.03 3.74
N ASP A 19 -12.66 3.17 3.21
CA ASP A 19 -13.98 3.39 2.64
C ASP A 19 -14.24 2.47 1.43
N PRO A 20 -15.46 1.92 1.28
CA PRO A 20 -15.79 1.03 0.15
C PRO A 20 -15.54 1.64 -1.22
N ARG A 21 -15.81 2.93 -1.40
CA ARG A 21 -15.53 3.60 -2.68
C ARG A 21 -14.05 3.69 -2.97
N THR A 22 -13.25 3.96 -1.94
CA THR A 22 -11.80 4.01 -2.06
C THR A 22 -11.26 2.64 -2.42
N LEU A 23 -11.79 1.59 -1.80
CA LEU A 23 -11.40 0.21 -2.09
C LEU A 23 -11.76 -0.16 -3.53
N GLU A 24 -12.94 0.23 -3.99
CA GLU A 24 -13.38 -0.05 -5.35
C GLU A 24 -12.46 0.61 -6.38
N LYS A 25 -12.10 1.87 -6.16
CA LYS A 25 -11.18 2.58 -7.03
C LYS A 25 -9.78 1.96 -7.00
N GLY A 26 -9.33 1.54 -5.82
CA GLY A 26 -8.06 0.85 -5.68
C GLY A 26 -8.04 -0.47 -6.43
N ALA A 27 -9.13 -1.23 -6.37
CA ALA A 27 -9.27 -2.48 -7.10
C ALA A 27 -9.17 -2.24 -8.62
N GLU A 28 -9.76 -1.18 -9.11
CA GLU A 28 -9.68 -0.79 -10.50
C GLU A 28 -8.24 -0.52 -10.91
N TYR A 29 -7.49 0.20 -10.09
CA TYR A 29 -6.08 0.48 -10.33
C TYR A 29 -5.26 -0.81 -10.42
N VAL A 30 -5.53 -1.77 -9.53
CA VAL A 30 -4.84 -3.07 -9.56
C VAL A 30 -5.16 -3.80 -10.87
N ARG A 31 -6.44 -3.85 -11.25
CA ARG A 31 -6.85 -4.53 -12.49
C ARG A 31 -6.19 -3.93 -13.72
N ARG A 32 -5.97 -2.62 -13.73
CA ARG A 32 -5.36 -1.92 -14.87
C ARG A 32 -3.83 -1.97 -14.85
N GLY A 33 -3.25 -2.65 -13.87
CA GLY A 33 -1.80 -2.75 -13.76
C GLY A 33 -1.11 -1.46 -13.35
N HIS A 34 -1.80 -0.59 -12.63
CA HIS A 34 -1.26 0.70 -12.22
C HIS A 34 -0.37 0.59 -10.99
N VAL A 35 -0.42 -0.51 -10.25
CA VAL A 35 0.51 -0.75 -9.15
C VAL A 35 1.77 -1.34 -9.74
N LEU A 36 2.83 -0.55 -9.77
CA LEU A 36 4.07 -0.90 -10.44
C LEU A 36 4.98 -1.79 -9.61
N GLY A 37 4.82 -1.75 -8.28
CA GLY A 37 5.56 -2.61 -7.39
C GLY A 37 5.22 -2.29 -5.95
N THR A 38 5.54 -3.22 -5.05
CA THR A 38 5.34 -3.05 -3.62
C THR A 38 6.57 -3.53 -2.87
N HIS A 39 6.78 -2.93 -1.68
CA HIS A 39 7.87 -3.30 -0.80
C HIS A 39 7.35 -3.29 0.63
N TYR A 40 7.62 -4.35 1.38
CA TYR A 40 7.20 -4.47 2.76
C TYR A 40 8.38 -4.36 3.72
N GLU A 41 8.22 -3.56 4.77
CA GLU A 41 9.20 -3.45 5.85
C GLU A 41 8.55 -3.74 7.19
N PRO A 42 9.04 -4.75 7.93
CA PRO A 42 8.56 -4.98 9.28
C PRO A 42 9.05 -3.88 10.23
N ASP A 43 8.26 -3.58 11.26
CA ASP A 43 8.60 -2.55 12.23
C ASP A 43 8.01 -2.94 13.59
N GLY A 44 8.75 -3.75 14.35
CA GLY A 44 8.32 -4.19 15.67
C GLY A 44 6.97 -4.88 15.64
N GLU A 45 5.99 -4.29 16.30
CA GLU A 45 4.62 -4.82 16.34
C GLU A 45 3.78 -4.33 15.16
N GLY A 46 4.38 -3.61 14.25
CA GLY A 46 3.72 -3.11 13.06
C GLY A 46 4.49 -3.48 11.81
N GLY A 47 4.08 -2.87 10.71
CA GLY A 47 4.75 -3.00 9.44
C GLY A 47 4.27 -1.96 8.47
N THR A 48 5.07 -1.69 7.45
CA THR A 48 4.76 -0.70 6.43
C THR A 48 4.88 -1.32 5.05
N LEU A 49 3.81 -1.20 4.28
CA LEU A 49 3.80 -1.59 2.88
C LEU A 49 3.88 -0.32 2.03
N VAL A 50 4.87 -0.25 1.17
CA VAL A 50 5.06 0.89 0.28
C VAL A 50 4.80 0.42 -1.14
N GLY A 51 4.01 1.18 -1.88
CA GLY A 51 3.72 0.88 -3.28
C GLY A 51 3.98 2.07 -4.17
N MET A 52 4.36 1.79 -5.42
CA MET A 52 4.43 2.78 -6.47
C MET A 52 3.24 2.61 -7.37
N VAL A 53 2.43 3.66 -7.50
CA VAL A 53 1.16 3.59 -8.21
C VAL A 53 1.13 4.64 -9.30
N LYS A 54 0.91 4.20 -10.52
CA LYS A 54 0.77 5.08 -11.66
C LYS A 54 -0.54 5.84 -11.55
N GLY A 55 -0.46 7.18 -11.62
CA GLY A 55 -1.63 8.03 -11.57
C GLY A 55 -1.60 9.05 -12.69
N GLY A 56 -2.20 10.21 -12.45
CA GLY A 56 -2.24 11.29 -13.44
C GLY A 56 -0.96 12.10 -13.56
N ALA A 57 0.00 11.92 -12.65
CA ALA A 57 1.27 12.64 -12.69
C ALA A 57 2.29 11.93 -13.57
N ILE A 58 3.34 12.66 -13.96
CA ILE A 58 4.42 12.08 -14.75
C ILE A 58 5.12 10.99 -13.98
N ASP A 59 5.46 11.28 -12.71
CA ASP A 59 6.08 10.30 -11.82
C ASP A 59 5.01 9.52 -11.07
N PRO A 60 5.26 8.23 -10.78
CA PRO A 60 4.32 7.45 -9.96
C PRO A 60 4.18 8.05 -8.57
N TYR A 61 2.99 7.88 -8.00
CA TYR A 61 2.78 8.22 -6.59
C TYR A 61 3.39 7.14 -5.70
N VAL A 62 3.93 7.55 -4.57
CA VAL A 62 4.41 6.62 -3.53
C VAL A 62 3.36 6.59 -2.43
N ALA A 63 2.78 5.42 -2.25
CA ALA A 63 1.73 5.20 -1.24
C ALA A 63 2.27 4.27 -0.17
N ALA A 64 2.01 4.60 1.09
CA ALA A 64 2.42 3.78 2.23
C ALA A 64 1.20 3.39 3.06
N VAL A 65 1.14 2.13 3.44
CA VAL A 65 0.13 1.58 4.34
C VAL A 65 0.85 1.07 5.57
N HIS A 66 0.59 1.69 6.71
CA HIS A 66 1.20 1.28 7.96
C HIS A 66 0.14 0.65 8.85
N LEU A 67 0.39 -0.59 9.29
CA LEU A 67 -0.45 -1.26 10.28
C LEU A 67 0.29 -1.34 11.58
N LEU A 68 -0.41 -1.05 12.67
CA LEU A 68 0.08 -1.20 14.02
C LEU A 68 -0.93 -2.01 14.80
N ARG A 69 -0.43 -3.09 15.42
CA ARG A 69 -1.26 -3.89 16.31
C ARG A 69 -1.06 -3.39 17.75
N ASP A 70 -2.16 -2.90 18.32
CA ASP A 70 -2.18 -2.41 19.70
C ASP A 70 -3.19 -3.24 20.47
N ARG A 71 -2.69 -4.24 21.21
CA ARG A 71 -3.52 -5.22 21.94
C ARG A 71 -4.42 -5.97 20.95
N ALA A 72 -5.73 -5.86 21.09
CA ALA A 72 -6.69 -6.51 20.20
C ALA A 72 -7.09 -5.63 19.02
N ARG A 73 -6.53 -4.42 18.92
CA ARG A 73 -6.90 -3.48 17.86
C ARG A 73 -5.82 -3.38 16.80
N VAL A 74 -6.26 -3.16 15.58
CA VAL A 74 -5.38 -2.88 14.45
C VAL A 74 -5.66 -1.46 13.99
N ARG A 75 -4.62 -0.65 13.91
CA ARG A 75 -4.69 0.71 13.40
C ARG A 75 -4.03 0.77 12.05
N LEU A 76 -4.64 1.52 11.14
CA LEU A 76 -4.07 1.77 9.83
C LEU A 76 -3.76 3.26 9.71
N ASP A 77 -2.50 3.57 9.44
CA ASP A 77 -2.09 4.90 9.03
C ASP A 77 -1.66 4.80 7.58
N SER A 78 -1.90 5.84 6.82
CA SER A 78 -1.54 5.85 5.42
C SER A 78 -0.96 7.19 5.01
N HIS A 79 -0.15 7.16 3.96
CA HIS A 79 0.42 8.36 3.40
C HIS A 79 0.61 8.16 1.90
N CYS A 80 0.40 9.20 1.12
CA CYS A 80 0.59 9.15 -0.31
C CYS A 80 1.12 10.51 -0.79
N THR A 81 1.94 10.48 -1.82
CA THR A 81 2.47 11.72 -2.41
C THR A 81 1.44 12.43 -3.30
N CYS A 82 0.24 11.88 -3.46
CA CYS A 82 -0.82 12.54 -4.19
C CYS A 82 -1.45 13.68 -3.38
N PRO A 83 -2.27 14.54 -4.00
CA PRO A 83 -2.88 15.68 -3.31
C PRO A 83 -3.73 15.32 -2.09
N LEU A 84 -4.30 14.13 -2.02
CA LEU A 84 -5.09 13.69 -0.87
C LEU A 84 -4.25 13.32 0.35
N GLN A 85 -2.99 12.92 0.13
CA GLN A 85 -1.98 12.60 1.14
C GLN A 85 -2.26 11.33 1.96
N SER A 86 -3.50 10.97 2.24
CA SER A 86 -3.81 9.76 3.00
C SER A 86 -5.20 9.25 2.64
N GLY A 87 -5.46 7.96 2.93
CA GLY A 87 -6.76 7.35 2.71
C GLY A 87 -7.24 7.39 1.27
N CYS A 88 -6.34 7.48 0.30
CA CYS A 88 -6.68 7.65 -1.09
C CYS A 88 -6.72 6.31 -1.84
N LYS A 89 -7.19 6.36 -3.09
CA LYS A 89 -7.25 5.18 -3.96
C LYS A 89 -5.89 4.54 -4.20
N HIS A 90 -4.81 5.31 -4.16
CA HIS A 90 -3.46 4.76 -4.34
C HIS A 90 -3.04 3.91 -3.14
N VAL A 91 -3.42 4.34 -1.94
CA VAL A 91 -3.22 3.55 -0.72
C VAL A 91 -4.02 2.25 -0.80
N ALA A 92 -5.29 2.34 -1.20
CA ALA A 92 -6.13 1.16 -1.36
C ALA A 92 -5.56 0.21 -2.42
N ALA A 93 -5.08 0.75 -3.55
CA ALA A 93 -4.48 -0.07 -4.60
C ALA A 93 -3.24 -0.80 -4.09
N THR A 94 -2.39 -0.12 -3.31
CA THR A 94 -1.20 -0.73 -2.73
C THR A 94 -1.57 -1.89 -1.81
N ALA A 95 -2.55 -1.68 -0.92
CA ALA A 95 -3.01 -2.73 -0.02
C ALA A 95 -3.59 -3.92 -0.79
N LEU A 96 -4.46 -3.66 -1.77
CA LEU A 96 -5.08 -4.71 -2.55
C LEU A 96 -4.08 -5.46 -3.42
N ALA A 97 -3.03 -4.79 -3.90
CA ALA A 97 -1.98 -5.45 -4.67
C ALA A 97 -1.29 -6.54 -3.83
N LEU A 98 -1.01 -6.25 -2.57
CA LEU A 98 -0.45 -7.26 -1.67
C LEU A 98 -1.41 -8.44 -1.51
N LEU A 99 -2.69 -8.16 -1.25
CA LEU A 99 -3.69 -9.19 -1.01
C LEU A 99 -3.97 -10.05 -2.23
N ARG A 100 -3.85 -9.48 -3.43
CA ARG A 100 -4.06 -10.19 -4.67
C ARG A 100 -2.80 -10.86 -5.21
N GLY A 101 -1.68 -10.67 -4.52
CA GLY A 101 -0.42 -11.29 -4.91
C GLY A 101 0.16 -10.74 -6.20
N VAL A 102 0.06 -9.43 -6.42
CA VAL A 102 0.70 -8.81 -7.57
C VAL A 102 2.20 -9.06 -7.49
N PRO A 103 2.81 -9.67 -8.52
CA PRO A 103 4.21 -10.05 -8.45
C PRO A 103 5.13 -8.85 -8.31
N ALA A 104 6.17 -8.99 -7.47
CA ALA A 104 7.21 -7.98 -7.37
C ALA A 104 7.89 -7.75 -8.73
N GLY A 105 7.87 -8.73 -9.60
CA GLY A 105 8.39 -8.60 -10.96
C GLY A 105 7.72 -7.51 -11.77
N ALA A 106 6.51 -7.10 -11.40
CA ALA A 106 5.87 -5.96 -12.04
C ALA A 106 6.67 -4.68 -11.88
N ALA A 107 7.53 -4.63 -10.85
CA ALA A 107 8.40 -3.50 -10.59
C ALA A 107 9.69 -3.52 -11.43
N ASP A 108 9.98 -4.61 -12.11
CA ASP A 108 11.23 -4.73 -12.88
C ASP A 108 11.33 -3.69 -13.99
N GLU A 109 10.23 -3.36 -14.60
CA GLU A 109 10.19 -2.33 -15.63
C GLU A 109 10.20 -0.93 -15.04
N HIS A 110 9.80 -0.81 -13.78
CA HIS A 110 9.71 0.45 -13.06
C HIS A 110 10.26 0.26 -11.65
N PRO A 111 11.58 0.07 -11.53
CA PRO A 111 12.18 -0.17 -10.21
C PRO A 111 11.94 1.02 -9.29
N VAL A 112 11.64 0.70 -8.02
CA VAL A 112 11.40 1.72 -7.01
C VAL A 112 12.73 2.39 -6.65
N PRO A 113 12.91 3.69 -6.94
CA PRO A 113 14.15 4.38 -6.58
C PRO A 113 14.31 4.47 -5.07
N SER A 114 15.51 4.18 -4.59
CA SER A 114 15.80 4.25 -3.15
C SER A 114 15.48 5.63 -2.56
N GLY A 115 15.74 6.68 -3.31
CA GLY A 115 15.47 8.04 -2.87
C GLY A 115 14.01 8.33 -2.63
N GLN A 116 13.11 7.66 -3.35
CA GLN A 116 11.67 7.83 -3.16
C GLN A 116 11.17 7.09 -1.93
N LEU A 117 11.85 6.02 -1.54
CA LEU A 117 11.49 5.27 -0.34
C LEU A 117 12.08 5.87 0.92
N GLY A 118 13.16 6.65 0.79
CA GLY A 118 13.87 7.22 1.91
C GLY A 118 13.00 8.00 2.89
N PRO A 119 12.09 8.88 2.43
CA PRO A 119 11.25 9.67 3.34
C PRO A 119 10.32 8.86 4.23
N TRP A 120 10.08 7.61 3.89
CA TRP A 120 9.15 6.75 4.63
C TRP A 120 9.78 6.05 5.82
N LYS A 121 11.07 6.17 5.98
CA LYS A 121 11.82 5.44 7.03
C LYS A 121 12.16 6.31 8.21
#